data_85d3225a270434f0e7523835541a1822
#
_entry.id   85d3225a270434f0e7523835541a1822
#
_cell.length_a   1.000
_cell.length_b   1.000
_cell.length_c   1.000
_cell.angle_alpha   90.00
_cell.angle_beta   90.00
_cell.angle_gamma   90.00
#
_symmetry.space_group_name_H-M   'P 1'
#
loop_
_entity.id
_entity.type
_entity.pdbx_description
1 polymer ?
#
loop_
_entity_poly.entity_id
_entity_poly.type
_entity_poly.pdbx_seq_one_letter_code
_entity_poly.pdbx_strand_id
1 'polypeptide(L)'
;MARSVSIFDVSGLPFWRRPIFLLFIMAAAMPIAFNVWSALLNNFVVQVADFDGSDIGLLHTVREVPGFLAVGVILLIMVIREQTLGLISLAMLGIATAVTAYFPSMAGLLIVTLISSFGFHYFEAVNQSLQLQWLPKEKAPQIIGLLVGAGSIATLFAYLGIIVSWQKLGFSFNFLYLSSGGLTALTALLCLFFLPNFKTETKQITRLVLRRRYWLYYALQFLSGARRQIFVVFAGFMMVEKFGFEVHQLTALFLINLVINIFAAPLFGYFIAHFGERRALLIEYSGLICVFLAYGGIYLFDWGVVLAATLFVLDHLFFGLRTALKTYFQKISSPEDIAPTAAIALTINHIAAIFLPVLLGLLWLVSPAIVFIVAAFIAFLSLLLASLVPRFPVAGNEALLTSKTYSKYKVGQ
;
A
#
# COMPACT_ATOMS: atom_id res chain seq x y z
N MET A 1 -32.14 -12.35 -7.04
CA MET A 1 -31.78 -10.99 -7.50
C MET A 1 -31.90 -10.03 -6.33
N ALA A 2 -30.80 -9.47 -5.83
CA ALA A 2 -30.83 -8.51 -4.74
C ALA A 2 -31.54 -7.22 -5.21
N ARG A 3 -32.52 -6.73 -4.41
CA ARG A 3 -33.20 -5.46 -4.68
C ARG A 3 -32.18 -4.31 -4.75
N SER A 4 -32.25 -3.50 -5.80
CA SER A 4 -31.44 -2.27 -5.89
C SER A 4 -32.13 -1.15 -5.11
N VAL A 5 -31.39 -0.54 -4.18
CA VAL A 5 -31.85 0.57 -3.32
C VAL A 5 -31.04 1.82 -3.64
N SER A 6 -31.70 2.99 -3.70
CA SER A 6 -31.00 4.27 -3.81
C SER A 6 -30.20 4.56 -2.53
N ILE A 7 -28.98 5.08 -2.64
CA ILE A 7 -28.17 5.49 -1.48
C ILE A 7 -28.82 6.62 -0.68
N PHE A 8 -29.76 7.36 -1.25
CA PHE A 8 -30.47 8.45 -0.60
C PHE A 8 -31.72 7.97 0.17
N ASP A 9 -32.21 6.75 -0.09
CA ASP A 9 -33.39 6.17 0.54
C ASP A 9 -33.02 4.97 1.43
N VAL A 10 -32.15 5.21 2.40
CA VAL A 10 -31.71 4.19 3.37
C VAL A 10 -32.35 4.32 4.74
N SER A 11 -33.24 5.28 4.94
CA SER A 11 -33.89 5.55 6.24
C SER A 11 -34.73 4.35 6.73
N GLY A 12 -35.38 3.62 5.81
CA GLY A 12 -36.13 2.41 6.10
C GLY A 12 -35.32 1.13 6.25
N LEU A 13 -34.00 1.16 6.03
CA LEU A 13 -33.16 -0.02 6.16
C LEU A 13 -32.55 -0.13 7.57
N PRO A 14 -32.52 -1.34 8.16
CA PRO A 14 -31.78 -1.57 9.39
C PRO A 14 -30.30 -1.26 9.16
N PHE A 15 -29.58 -0.85 10.22
CA PHE A 15 -28.19 -0.39 10.14
C PHE A 15 -27.28 -1.37 9.38
N TRP A 16 -27.42 -2.67 9.63
CA TRP A 16 -26.61 -3.72 9.01
C TRP A 16 -26.86 -3.91 7.49
N ARG A 17 -27.89 -3.27 6.92
CA ARG A 17 -28.19 -3.24 5.47
C ARG A 17 -27.88 -1.89 4.83
N ARG A 18 -27.20 -0.98 5.50
CA ARG A 18 -26.84 0.34 4.96
C ARG A 18 -25.49 0.31 4.24
N PRO A 19 -25.27 1.22 3.27
CA PRO A 19 -23.98 1.31 2.52
C PRO A 19 -22.78 1.47 3.46
N ILE A 20 -22.92 2.28 4.49
CA ILE A 20 -21.86 2.53 5.47
C ILE A 20 -21.43 1.26 6.21
N PHE A 21 -22.37 0.39 6.55
CA PHE A 21 -22.06 -0.87 7.21
C PHE A 21 -21.26 -1.80 6.28
N LEU A 22 -21.63 -1.85 4.98
CA LEU A 22 -20.87 -2.61 4.00
C LEU A 22 -19.44 -2.07 3.88
N LEU A 23 -19.23 -0.75 3.85
CA LEU A 23 -17.89 -0.16 3.84
C LEU A 23 -17.07 -0.57 5.07
N PHE A 24 -17.68 -0.62 6.27
CA PHE A 24 -16.99 -1.09 7.49
C PHE A 24 -16.59 -2.56 7.40
N ILE A 25 -17.48 -3.43 6.90
CA ILE A 25 -17.16 -4.86 6.69
C ILE A 25 -16.00 -5.00 5.70
N MET A 26 -16.07 -4.31 4.56
CA MET A 26 -15.04 -4.35 3.54
C MET A 26 -13.69 -3.83 4.08
N ALA A 27 -13.71 -2.75 4.86
CA ALA A 27 -12.52 -2.17 5.48
C ALA A 27 -11.88 -3.09 6.53
N ALA A 28 -12.66 -3.91 7.21
CA ALA A 28 -12.14 -4.89 8.17
C ALA A 28 -11.71 -6.21 7.51
N ALA A 29 -12.45 -6.69 6.51
CA ALA A 29 -12.21 -7.99 5.89
C ALA A 29 -10.94 -8.02 5.00
N MET A 30 -10.69 -6.96 4.22
CA MET A 30 -9.53 -6.91 3.32
C MET A 30 -8.19 -7.05 4.06
N PRO A 31 -7.93 -6.30 5.15
CA PRO A 31 -6.68 -6.42 5.88
C PRO A 31 -6.44 -7.80 6.50
N ILE A 32 -7.50 -8.55 6.85
CA ILE A 32 -7.37 -9.91 7.39
C ILE A 32 -6.67 -10.82 6.38
N ALA A 33 -7.14 -10.89 5.14
CA ALA A 33 -6.49 -11.71 4.12
C ALA A 33 -5.10 -11.15 3.74
N PHE A 34 -5.03 -9.85 3.40
CA PHE A 34 -3.82 -9.25 2.86
C PHE A 34 -2.67 -9.20 3.87
N ASN A 35 -2.93 -8.76 5.12
CA ASN A 35 -1.87 -8.63 6.13
C ASN A 35 -1.43 -9.99 6.69
N VAL A 36 -2.34 -10.97 6.78
CA VAL A 36 -1.93 -12.35 7.13
C VAL A 36 -1.07 -12.94 6.03
N TRP A 37 -1.47 -12.80 4.75
CA TRP A 37 -0.65 -13.23 3.62
C TRP A 37 0.75 -12.58 3.68
N SER A 38 0.82 -11.27 3.87
CA SER A 38 2.08 -10.53 3.93
C SER A 38 2.96 -10.93 5.12
N ALA A 39 2.36 -11.18 6.29
CA ALA A 39 3.10 -11.57 7.50
C ALA A 39 3.70 -12.97 7.40
N LEU A 40 3.00 -13.89 6.72
CA LEU A 40 3.43 -15.27 6.59
C LEU A 40 4.36 -15.51 5.38
N LEU A 41 4.28 -14.64 4.35
CA LEU A 41 4.88 -14.91 3.05
C LEU A 41 6.38 -15.22 3.12
N ASN A 42 7.17 -14.36 3.77
CA ASN A 42 8.62 -14.52 3.79
C ASN A 42 9.03 -15.86 4.45
N ASN A 43 8.41 -16.21 5.58
CA ASN A 43 8.66 -17.50 6.23
C ASN A 43 8.20 -18.67 5.35
N PHE A 44 7.02 -18.56 4.71
CA PHE A 44 6.50 -19.62 3.87
C PHE A 44 7.39 -19.88 2.65
N VAL A 45 7.82 -18.83 1.95
CA VAL A 45 8.64 -19.00 0.75
C VAL A 45 10.05 -19.51 1.06
N VAL A 46 10.64 -19.09 2.18
CA VAL A 46 11.97 -19.58 2.61
C VAL A 46 11.90 -21.01 3.17
N GLN A 47 10.92 -21.31 4.03
CA GLN A 47 10.88 -22.59 4.77
C GLN A 47 10.20 -23.72 3.98
N VAL A 48 9.27 -23.40 3.07
CA VAL A 48 8.43 -24.41 2.40
C VAL A 48 8.69 -24.45 0.88
N ALA A 49 8.89 -23.29 0.24
CA ALA A 49 9.09 -23.20 -1.20
C ALA A 49 10.57 -23.10 -1.61
N ASP A 50 11.47 -22.95 -0.63
CA ASP A 50 12.93 -22.88 -0.82
C ASP A 50 13.37 -21.75 -1.77
N PHE A 51 12.71 -20.58 -1.64
CA PHE A 51 12.95 -19.41 -2.48
C PHE A 51 14.21 -18.67 -2.07
N ASP A 52 14.94 -18.21 -3.07
CA ASP A 52 16.05 -17.26 -2.94
C ASP A 52 15.61 -15.80 -3.21
N GLY A 53 16.59 -14.87 -3.21
CA GLY A 53 16.34 -13.46 -3.46
C GLY A 53 15.79 -13.15 -4.86
N SER A 54 16.10 -13.96 -5.88
CA SER A 54 15.56 -13.78 -7.22
C SER A 54 14.11 -14.23 -7.31
N ASP A 55 13.77 -15.31 -6.64
CA ASP A 55 12.44 -15.89 -6.59
C ASP A 55 11.45 -14.96 -5.91
N ILE A 56 11.81 -14.42 -4.73
CA ILE A 56 10.98 -13.45 -4.03
C ILE A 56 10.86 -12.15 -4.82
N GLY A 57 11.91 -11.73 -5.51
CA GLY A 57 11.89 -10.59 -6.41
C GLY A 57 10.90 -10.77 -7.56
N LEU A 58 10.92 -11.94 -8.21
CA LEU A 58 9.98 -12.29 -9.28
C LEU A 58 8.54 -12.36 -8.77
N LEU A 59 8.31 -12.96 -7.61
CA LEU A 59 6.99 -13.05 -6.99
C LEU A 59 6.39 -11.66 -6.77
N HIS A 60 7.15 -10.74 -6.20
CA HIS A 60 6.71 -9.38 -5.98
C HIS A 60 6.56 -8.56 -7.27
N THR A 61 7.37 -8.82 -8.30
CA THR A 61 7.17 -8.26 -9.64
C THR A 61 5.80 -8.65 -10.20
N VAL A 62 5.46 -9.94 -10.16
CA VAL A 62 4.15 -10.44 -10.61
C VAL A 62 3.02 -9.83 -9.78
N ARG A 63 3.21 -9.66 -8.49
CA ARG A 63 2.24 -9.02 -7.59
C ARG A 63 1.93 -7.57 -7.98
N GLU A 64 2.87 -6.83 -8.52
CA GLU A 64 2.66 -5.41 -8.86
C GLU A 64 2.00 -5.21 -10.25
N VAL A 65 1.96 -6.25 -11.11
CA VAL A 65 1.34 -6.17 -12.45
C VAL A 65 -0.14 -5.73 -12.39
N PRO A 66 -1.00 -6.30 -11.54
CA PRO A 66 -2.38 -5.85 -11.44
C PRO A 66 -2.53 -4.41 -10.94
N GLY A 67 -1.60 -3.92 -10.12
CA GLY A 67 -1.58 -2.52 -9.69
C GLY A 67 -1.32 -1.55 -10.85
N PHE A 68 -0.43 -1.90 -11.76
CA PHE A 68 -0.24 -1.17 -13.01
C PHE A 68 -1.48 -1.23 -13.92
N LEU A 69 -2.13 -2.40 -13.97
CA LEU A 69 -3.37 -2.62 -14.74
C LEU A 69 -4.64 -2.16 -14.02
N ALA A 70 -4.54 -1.46 -12.88
CA ALA A 70 -5.70 -1.00 -12.12
C ALA A 70 -6.61 -0.04 -12.94
N VAL A 71 -6.08 0.61 -13.97
CA VAL A 71 -6.87 1.36 -14.96
C VAL A 71 -7.93 0.47 -15.65
N GLY A 72 -7.69 -0.83 -15.76
CA GLY A 72 -8.65 -1.81 -16.31
C GLY A 72 -9.94 -1.96 -15.50
N VAL A 73 -9.96 -1.53 -14.23
CA VAL A 73 -11.19 -1.44 -13.41
C VAL A 73 -12.26 -0.62 -14.12
N ILE A 74 -11.87 0.44 -14.84
CA ILE A 74 -12.78 1.31 -15.58
C ILE A 74 -13.57 0.52 -16.64
N LEU A 75 -12.92 -0.40 -17.34
CA LEU A 75 -13.55 -1.23 -18.35
C LEU A 75 -14.53 -2.22 -17.70
N LEU A 76 -14.19 -2.75 -16.53
CA LEU A 76 -15.06 -3.70 -15.82
C LEU A 76 -16.30 -3.03 -15.22
N ILE A 77 -16.20 -1.81 -14.72
CA ILE A 77 -17.38 -1.08 -14.18
C ILE A 77 -18.38 -0.67 -15.26
N MET A 78 -17.99 -0.68 -16.54
CA MET A 78 -18.95 -0.50 -17.65
C MET A 78 -19.90 -1.70 -17.80
N VAL A 79 -19.48 -2.89 -17.35
CA VAL A 79 -20.24 -4.16 -17.48
C VAL A 79 -20.75 -4.65 -16.13
N ILE A 80 -19.96 -4.50 -15.09
CA ILE A 80 -20.24 -4.99 -13.74
C ILE A 80 -20.44 -3.79 -12.80
N ARG A 81 -21.44 -3.86 -11.92
CA ARG A 81 -21.66 -2.81 -10.90
C ARG A 81 -20.46 -2.70 -9.97
N GLU A 82 -20.05 -1.50 -9.62
CA GLU A 82 -18.89 -1.25 -8.75
C GLU A 82 -18.94 -2.05 -7.44
N GLN A 83 -20.07 -2.03 -6.72
CA GLN A 83 -20.22 -2.81 -5.49
C GLN A 83 -19.99 -4.31 -5.73
N THR A 84 -20.56 -4.86 -6.79
CA THR A 84 -20.40 -6.27 -7.16
C THR A 84 -18.96 -6.58 -7.50
N LEU A 85 -18.30 -5.72 -8.30
CA LEU A 85 -16.89 -5.86 -8.65
C LEU A 85 -16.01 -5.82 -7.40
N GLY A 86 -16.26 -4.88 -6.47
CA GLY A 86 -15.50 -4.79 -5.21
C GLY A 86 -15.63 -6.06 -4.36
N LEU A 87 -16.84 -6.62 -4.24
CA LEU A 87 -17.08 -7.84 -3.47
C LEU A 87 -16.49 -9.09 -4.15
N ILE A 88 -16.57 -9.19 -5.48
CA ILE A 88 -15.91 -10.27 -6.24
C ILE A 88 -14.39 -10.17 -6.07
N SER A 89 -13.82 -8.97 -6.16
CA SER A 89 -12.39 -8.74 -5.97
C SER A 89 -11.93 -9.11 -4.55
N LEU A 90 -12.73 -8.77 -3.53
CA LEU A 90 -12.47 -9.15 -2.14
C LEU A 90 -12.57 -10.66 -1.94
N ALA A 91 -13.55 -11.33 -2.56
CA ALA A 91 -13.68 -12.78 -2.52
C ALA A 91 -12.47 -13.45 -3.21
N MET A 92 -12.04 -12.92 -4.35
CA MET A 92 -10.87 -13.41 -5.10
C MET A 92 -9.58 -13.27 -4.28
N LEU A 93 -9.36 -12.13 -3.60
CA LEU A 93 -8.26 -11.96 -2.65
C LEU A 93 -8.33 -13.00 -1.53
N GLY A 94 -9.50 -13.19 -0.92
CA GLY A 94 -9.69 -14.15 0.16
C GLY A 94 -9.45 -15.60 -0.29
N ILE A 95 -10.01 -16.02 -1.42
CA ILE A 95 -9.82 -17.38 -1.95
C ILE A 95 -8.35 -17.62 -2.28
N ALA A 96 -7.70 -16.70 -2.99
CA ALA A 96 -6.29 -16.85 -3.34
C ALA A 96 -5.41 -16.92 -2.08
N THR A 97 -5.67 -16.08 -1.07
CA THR A 97 -4.98 -16.18 0.22
C THR A 97 -5.22 -17.54 0.88
N ALA A 98 -6.46 -18.03 0.91
CA ALA A 98 -6.82 -19.30 1.54
C ALA A 98 -6.08 -20.50 0.93
N VAL A 99 -5.82 -20.47 -0.37
CA VAL A 99 -5.18 -21.60 -1.06
C VAL A 99 -3.67 -21.46 -1.21
N THR A 100 -3.06 -20.34 -0.78
CA THR A 100 -1.63 -20.06 -0.98
C THR A 100 -0.73 -21.22 -0.56
N ALA A 101 -0.95 -21.79 0.63
CA ALA A 101 -0.10 -22.87 1.15
C ALA A 101 -0.27 -24.22 0.45
N TYR A 102 -1.28 -24.39 -0.38
CA TYR A 102 -1.48 -25.61 -1.16
C TYR A 102 -0.68 -25.63 -2.48
N PHE A 103 -0.08 -24.50 -2.86
CA PHE A 103 0.68 -24.33 -4.09
C PHE A 103 2.10 -23.85 -3.84
N PRO A 104 2.96 -24.61 -3.12
CA PRO A 104 4.28 -24.16 -2.71
C PRO A 104 5.33 -24.14 -3.82
N SER A 105 4.95 -24.43 -5.05
CA SER A 105 5.86 -24.35 -6.21
C SER A 105 5.96 -22.91 -6.75
N MET A 106 7.05 -22.57 -7.43
CA MET A 106 7.22 -21.27 -8.09
C MET A 106 6.02 -20.92 -8.97
N ALA A 107 5.64 -21.79 -9.91
CA ALA A 107 4.49 -21.53 -10.79
C ALA A 107 3.18 -21.36 -10.01
N GLY A 108 2.95 -22.21 -9.00
CA GLY A 108 1.77 -22.14 -8.16
C GLY A 108 1.69 -20.82 -7.39
N LEU A 109 2.77 -20.41 -6.75
CA LEU A 109 2.83 -19.15 -6.00
C LEU A 109 2.70 -17.93 -6.91
N LEU A 110 3.29 -17.93 -8.10
CA LEU A 110 3.11 -16.84 -9.06
C LEU A 110 1.65 -16.68 -9.49
N ILE A 111 0.96 -17.81 -9.81
CA ILE A 111 -0.45 -17.78 -10.22
C ILE A 111 -1.34 -17.32 -9.07
N VAL A 112 -1.19 -17.90 -7.88
CA VAL A 112 -2.00 -17.53 -6.71
C VAL A 112 -1.76 -16.08 -6.32
N THR A 113 -0.51 -15.62 -6.35
CA THR A 113 -0.16 -14.22 -6.06
C THR A 113 -0.74 -13.28 -7.10
N LEU A 114 -0.71 -13.63 -8.39
CA LEU A 114 -1.31 -12.82 -9.45
C LEU A 114 -2.83 -12.66 -9.23
N ILE A 115 -3.54 -13.77 -8.93
CA ILE A 115 -4.98 -13.76 -8.65
C ILE A 115 -5.28 -12.92 -7.39
N SER A 116 -4.53 -13.15 -6.31
CA SER A 116 -4.63 -12.38 -5.07
C SER A 116 -4.43 -10.88 -5.32
N SER A 117 -3.45 -10.54 -6.13
CA SER A 117 -3.12 -9.16 -6.44
C SER A 117 -4.17 -8.47 -7.31
N PHE A 118 -4.76 -9.15 -8.29
CA PHE A 118 -5.95 -8.62 -9.00
C PHE A 118 -7.07 -8.34 -8.00
N GLY A 119 -7.35 -9.28 -7.09
CA GLY A 119 -8.33 -9.10 -6.02
C GLY A 119 -8.05 -7.86 -5.20
N PHE A 120 -6.81 -7.70 -4.73
CA PHE A 120 -6.40 -6.57 -3.90
C PHE A 120 -6.51 -5.22 -4.61
N HIS A 121 -5.85 -5.06 -5.76
CA HIS A 121 -5.78 -3.75 -6.44
C HIS A 121 -7.13 -3.30 -7.02
N TYR A 122 -7.93 -4.24 -7.52
CA TYR A 122 -9.25 -3.92 -8.04
C TYR A 122 -10.23 -3.61 -6.91
N PHE A 123 -10.13 -4.34 -5.78
CA PHE A 123 -10.86 -3.99 -4.57
C PHE A 123 -10.51 -2.60 -4.06
N GLU A 124 -9.21 -2.26 -3.95
CA GLU A 124 -8.74 -0.95 -3.49
C GLU A 124 -9.32 0.19 -4.35
N ALA A 125 -9.22 0.07 -5.68
CA ALA A 125 -9.72 1.07 -6.60
C ALA A 125 -11.24 1.26 -6.46
N VAL A 126 -11.99 0.16 -6.41
CA VAL A 126 -13.46 0.21 -6.25
C VAL A 126 -13.86 0.71 -4.86
N ASN A 127 -13.22 0.25 -3.80
CA ASN A 127 -13.52 0.65 -2.43
C ASN A 127 -13.31 2.17 -2.23
N GLN A 128 -12.24 2.73 -2.79
CA GLN A 128 -12.01 4.17 -2.78
C GLN A 128 -13.13 4.92 -3.54
N SER A 129 -13.55 4.41 -4.69
CA SER A 129 -14.64 4.97 -5.48
C SER A 129 -15.96 4.95 -4.70
N LEU A 130 -16.32 3.81 -4.10
CA LEU A 130 -17.53 3.67 -3.30
C LEU A 130 -17.55 4.60 -2.08
N GLN A 131 -16.41 4.77 -1.40
CA GLN A 131 -16.29 5.71 -0.28
C GLN A 131 -16.59 7.14 -0.72
N LEU A 132 -16.05 7.57 -1.87
CA LEU A 132 -16.28 8.92 -2.41
C LEU A 132 -17.73 9.14 -2.86
N GLN A 133 -18.41 8.08 -3.33
CA GLN A 133 -19.78 8.15 -3.82
C GLN A 133 -20.83 8.05 -2.72
N TRP A 134 -20.58 7.20 -1.70
CA TRP A 134 -21.61 6.86 -0.70
C TRP A 134 -21.53 7.71 0.56
N LEU A 135 -20.43 8.40 0.81
CA LEU A 135 -20.26 9.21 2.01
C LEU A 135 -20.66 10.67 1.76
N PRO A 136 -21.45 11.29 2.66
CA PRO A 136 -21.74 12.72 2.60
C PRO A 136 -20.43 13.51 2.69
N LYS A 137 -20.24 14.50 1.81
CA LYS A 137 -18.98 15.26 1.68
C LYS A 137 -18.50 15.85 3.01
N GLU A 138 -19.44 16.36 3.81
CA GLU A 138 -19.17 17.02 5.10
C GLU A 138 -18.66 16.03 6.18
N LYS A 139 -19.10 14.76 6.12
CA LYS A 139 -18.75 13.70 7.08
C LYS A 139 -17.72 12.69 6.53
N ALA A 140 -17.44 12.75 5.23
CA ALA A 140 -16.55 11.78 4.58
C ALA A 140 -15.17 11.68 5.27
N PRO A 141 -14.46 12.77 5.63
CA PRO A 141 -13.15 12.64 6.27
C PRO A 141 -13.22 11.89 7.61
N GLN A 142 -14.25 12.15 8.42
CA GLN A 142 -14.44 11.47 9.71
C GLN A 142 -14.75 9.98 9.53
N ILE A 143 -15.65 9.65 8.59
CA ILE A 143 -16.06 8.26 8.35
C ILE A 143 -14.90 7.46 7.73
N ILE A 144 -14.14 8.04 6.79
CA ILE A 144 -12.94 7.42 6.23
C ILE A 144 -11.91 7.14 7.33
N GLY A 145 -11.72 8.07 8.26
CA GLY A 145 -10.88 7.85 9.44
C GLY A 145 -11.34 6.66 10.29
N LEU A 146 -12.64 6.51 10.50
CA LEU A 146 -13.22 5.35 11.21
C LEU A 146 -13.04 4.03 10.43
N LEU A 147 -13.17 4.05 9.10
CA LEU A 147 -12.91 2.89 8.24
C LEU A 147 -11.44 2.44 8.32
N VAL A 148 -10.51 3.39 8.29
CA VAL A 148 -9.07 3.10 8.50
C VAL A 148 -8.84 2.53 9.89
N GLY A 149 -9.50 3.07 10.93
CA GLY A 149 -9.47 2.54 12.29
C GLY A 149 -9.97 1.10 12.37
N ALA A 150 -11.09 0.80 11.71
CA ALA A 150 -11.64 -0.57 11.66
C ALA A 150 -10.66 -1.55 11.00
N GLY A 151 -10.03 -1.15 9.90
CA GLY A 151 -8.99 -1.94 9.23
C GLY A 151 -7.75 -2.17 10.11
N SER A 152 -7.32 -1.14 10.85
CA SER A 152 -6.19 -1.24 11.78
C SER A 152 -6.49 -2.17 12.96
N ILE A 153 -7.71 -2.13 13.50
CA ILE A 153 -8.17 -3.05 14.55
C ILE A 153 -8.21 -4.48 14.02
N ALA A 154 -8.76 -4.70 12.82
CA ALA A 154 -8.76 -6.02 12.20
C ALA A 154 -7.34 -6.57 11.99
N THR A 155 -6.40 -5.72 11.55
CA THR A 155 -4.97 -6.07 11.41
C THR A 155 -4.34 -6.41 12.77
N LEU A 156 -4.64 -5.64 13.82
CA LEU A 156 -4.15 -5.90 15.18
C LEU A 156 -4.56 -7.31 15.64
N PHE A 157 -5.85 -7.64 15.50
CA PHE A 157 -6.34 -8.97 15.88
C PHE A 157 -5.75 -10.08 15.00
N ALA A 158 -5.56 -9.83 13.69
CA ALA A 158 -4.92 -10.79 12.80
C ALA A 158 -3.48 -11.08 13.23
N TYR A 159 -2.68 -10.07 13.52
CA TYR A 159 -1.28 -10.25 13.95
C TYR A 159 -1.19 -10.92 15.33
N LEU A 160 -2.01 -10.50 16.30
CA LEU A 160 -2.07 -11.17 17.60
C LEU A 160 -2.52 -12.63 17.45
N GLY A 161 -3.49 -12.88 16.57
CA GLY A 161 -3.95 -14.23 16.24
C GLY A 161 -2.82 -15.10 15.68
N ILE A 162 -2.01 -14.59 14.74
CA ILE A 162 -0.84 -15.30 14.20
C ILE A 162 0.15 -15.62 15.31
N ILE A 163 0.55 -14.62 16.11
CA ILE A 163 1.56 -14.79 17.16
C ILE A 163 1.13 -15.86 18.18
N VAL A 164 -0.11 -15.75 18.68
CA VAL A 164 -0.65 -16.70 19.68
C VAL A 164 -0.81 -18.10 19.08
N SER A 165 -1.37 -18.19 17.87
CA SER A 165 -1.63 -19.49 17.26
C SER A 165 -0.33 -20.21 16.86
N TRP A 166 0.67 -19.47 16.40
CA TRP A 166 1.98 -20.05 16.07
C TRP A 166 2.70 -20.56 17.31
N GLN A 167 2.81 -19.72 18.37
CA GLN A 167 3.58 -20.07 19.57
C GLN A 167 2.87 -21.05 20.50
N LYS A 168 1.55 -20.95 20.66
CA LYS A 168 0.81 -21.69 21.68
C LYS A 168 0.03 -22.87 21.14
N LEU A 169 -0.46 -22.76 19.89
CA LEU A 169 -1.34 -23.77 19.30
C LEU A 169 -0.68 -24.61 18.23
N GLY A 170 0.53 -24.24 17.78
CA GLY A 170 1.29 -24.96 16.75
C GLY A 170 0.58 -24.99 15.40
N PHE A 171 -0.18 -23.94 15.05
CA PHE A 171 -0.92 -23.91 13.78
C PHE A 171 0.04 -23.79 12.60
N SER A 172 -0.30 -24.52 11.53
CA SER A 172 0.47 -24.56 10.30
C SER A 172 0.15 -23.35 9.37
N PHE A 173 1.02 -23.12 8.39
CA PHE A 173 0.74 -22.15 7.30
C PHE A 173 -0.60 -22.41 6.62
N ASN A 174 -0.92 -23.70 6.33
CA ASN A 174 -2.18 -24.09 5.69
C ASN A 174 -3.39 -23.60 6.51
N PHE A 175 -3.36 -23.79 7.83
CA PHE A 175 -4.47 -23.36 8.67
C PHE A 175 -4.61 -21.84 8.72
N LEU A 176 -3.51 -21.10 8.86
CA LEU A 176 -3.53 -19.65 8.95
C LEU A 176 -3.95 -18.97 7.64
N TYR A 177 -3.44 -19.46 6.50
CA TYR A 177 -3.88 -18.97 5.20
C TYR A 177 -5.34 -19.32 4.91
N LEU A 178 -5.75 -20.59 5.18
CA LEU A 178 -7.12 -21.05 4.94
C LEU A 178 -8.12 -20.28 5.79
N SER A 179 -7.85 -20.10 7.09
CA SER A 179 -8.77 -19.42 8.01
C SER A 179 -8.91 -17.94 7.69
N SER A 180 -7.80 -17.22 7.47
CA SER A 180 -7.83 -15.78 7.19
C SER A 180 -8.43 -15.48 5.80
N GLY A 181 -7.96 -16.18 4.78
CA GLY A 181 -8.46 -16.03 3.42
C GLY A 181 -9.91 -16.52 3.30
N GLY A 182 -10.23 -17.66 3.93
CA GLY A 182 -11.58 -18.22 3.96
C GLY A 182 -12.58 -17.30 4.66
N LEU A 183 -12.19 -16.70 5.79
CA LEU A 183 -13.02 -15.71 6.50
C LEU A 183 -13.32 -14.50 5.59
N THR A 184 -12.30 -13.97 4.93
CA THR A 184 -12.45 -12.83 4.01
C THR A 184 -13.34 -13.20 2.81
N ALA A 185 -13.10 -14.34 2.18
CA ALA A 185 -13.90 -14.81 1.06
C ALA A 185 -15.38 -15.05 1.47
N LEU A 186 -15.60 -15.72 2.58
CA LEU A 186 -16.94 -15.95 3.12
C LEU A 186 -17.66 -14.63 3.41
N THR A 187 -16.98 -13.69 4.04
CA THR A 187 -17.52 -12.35 4.33
C THR A 187 -17.94 -11.64 3.03
N ALA A 188 -17.06 -11.64 2.02
CA ALA A 188 -17.37 -11.03 0.73
C ALA A 188 -18.55 -11.70 0.03
N LEU A 189 -18.63 -13.03 0.03
CA LEU A 189 -19.74 -13.78 -0.56
C LEU A 189 -21.06 -13.54 0.20
N LEU A 190 -21.03 -13.55 1.54
CA LEU A 190 -22.22 -13.22 2.33
C LEU A 190 -22.72 -11.80 2.02
N CYS A 191 -21.81 -10.82 1.92
CA CYS A 191 -22.20 -9.47 1.52
C CYS A 191 -22.78 -9.43 0.10
N LEU A 192 -22.23 -10.20 -0.83
CA LEU A 192 -22.70 -10.26 -2.22
C LEU A 192 -24.13 -10.81 -2.34
N PHE A 193 -24.47 -11.82 -1.53
CA PHE A 193 -25.78 -12.49 -1.61
C PHE A 193 -26.86 -11.85 -0.72
N PHE A 194 -26.50 -11.33 0.45
CA PHE A 194 -27.47 -10.88 1.46
C PHE A 194 -27.62 -9.36 1.55
N LEU A 195 -26.67 -8.56 1.06
CA LEU A 195 -26.80 -7.12 1.08
C LEU A 195 -27.43 -6.59 -0.21
N PRO A 196 -28.22 -5.50 -0.13
CA PRO A 196 -28.79 -4.88 -1.32
C PRO A 196 -27.70 -4.22 -2.18
N ASN A 197 -27.96 -4.14 -3.48
CA ASN A 197 -27.13 -3.33 -4.38
C ASN A 197 -27.54 -1.86 -4.29
N PHE A 198 -26.61 -1.00 -3.93
CA PHE A 198 -26.82 0.44 -3.86
C PHE A 198 -26.53 1.09 -5.22
N LYS A 199 -27.49 1.88 -5.71
CA LYS A 199 -27.33 2.60 -6.98
C LYS A 199 -26.75 3.98 -6.71
N THR A 200 -25.74 4.35 -7.48
CA THR A 200 -25.20 5.71 -7.55
C THR A 200 -25.61 6.33 -8.88
N GLU A 201 -26.02 7.60 -8.87
CA GLU A 201 -26.48 8.30 -10.07
C GLU A 201 -25.34 9.01 -10.84
N THR A 202 -24.14 9.07 -10.26
CA THR A 202 -23.04 9.86 -10.81
C THR A 202 -22.22 9.05 -11.83
N LYS A 203 -22.24 9.45 -13.10
CA LYS A 203 -21.29 8.95 -14.09
C LYS A 203 -19.90 9.52 -13.81
N GLN A 204 -18.93 8.65 -13.55
CA GLN A 204 -17.54 9.07 -13.39
C GLN A 204 -16.92 9.45 -14.74
N ILE A 205 -16.30 10.64 -14.79
CA ILE A 205 -15.54 11.09 -15.95
C ILE A 205 -14.10 10.66 -15.77
N THR A 206 -13.63 9.71 -16.57
CA THR A 206 -12.26 9.18 -16.52
C THR A 206 -11.44 9.83 -17.65
N ARG A 207 -10.87 11.00 -17.39
CA ARG A 207 -9.80 11.55 -18.22
C ARG A 207 -8.48 11.41 -17.48
N LEU A 208 -7.53 10.73 -18.09
CA LEU A 208 -6.14 10.74 -17.62
C LEU A 208 -5.51 12.08 -18.05
N VAL A 209 -4.91 12.80 -17.11
CA VAL A 209 -4.33 14.12 -17.37
C VAL A 209 -2.89 14.16 -16.89
N LEU A 210 -1.95 14.07 -17.81
CA LEU A 210 -0.52 14.23 -17.55
C LEU A 210 -0.10 15.68 -17.81
N ARG A 211 0.04 16.48 -16.75
CA ARG A 211 0.48 17.88 -16.85
C ARG A 211 1.99 18.00 -16.65
N ARG A 212 2.69 18.57 -17.61
CA ARG A 212 4.16 18.77 -17.52
C ARG A 212 4.60 19.59 -16.29
N ARG A 213 3.76 20.49 -15.79
CA ARG A 213 4.05 21.29 -14.59
C ARG A 213 4.21 20.45 -13.31
N TYR A 214 3.62 19.23 -13.25
CA TYR A 214 3.72 18.32 -12.10
C TYR A 214 4.87 17.31 -12.21
N TRP A 215 5.85 17.54 -13.10
CA TRP A 215 6.95 16.61 -13.37
C TRP A 215 7.71 16.18 -12.11
N LEU A 216 7.97 17.13 -11.17
CA LEU A 216 8.68 16.84 -9.92
C LEU A 216 7.87 15.89 -9.02
N TYR A 217 6.55 16.10 -8.95
CA TYR A 217 5.66 15.19 -8.24
C TYR A 217 5.69 13.78 -8.84
N TYR A 218 5.64 13.65 -10.18
CA TYR A 218 5.72 12.34 -10.84
C TYR A 218 7.06 11.66 -10.62
N ALA A 219 8.17 12.39 -10.69
CA ALA A 219 9.50 11.86 -10.43
C ALA A 219 9.64 11.36 -8.97
N LEU A 220 9.13 12.12 -8.00
CA LEU A 220 9.10 11.72 -6.60
C LEU A 220 8.19 10.51 -6.37
N GLN A 221 7.05 10.40 -7.07
CA GLN A 221 6.15 9.24 -7.01
C GLN A 221 6.82 7.98 -7.57
N PHE A 222 7.54 8.09 -8.69
CA PHE A 222 8.30 6.98 -9.26
C PHE A 222 9.35 6.45 -8.27
N LEU A 223 10.17 7.33 -7.71
CA LEU A 223 11.18 6.96 -6.73
C LEU A 223 10.57 6.46 -5.41
N SER A 224 9.39 6.96 -5.02
CA SER A 224 8.65 6.44 -3.85
C SER A 224 8.19 5.00 -4.07
N GLY A 225 7.71 4.67 -5.27
CA GLY A 225 7.38 3.29 -5.66
C GLY A 225 8.60 2.37 -5.60
N ALA A 226 9.74 2.84 -6.13
CA ALA A 226 11.00 2.11 -6.10
C ALA A 226 11.45 1.79 -4.65
N ARG A 227 11.49 2.80 -3.77
CA ARG A 227 11.92 2.62 -2.37
C ARG A 227 10.98 1.73 -1.55
N ARG A 228 9.67 1.80 -1.82
CA ARG A 228 8.69 0.94 -1.16
C ARG A 228 9.04 -0.55 -1.32
N GLN A 229 9.53 -0.95 -2.49
CA GLN A 229 9.87 -2.34 -2.75
C GLN A 229 11.04 -2.84 -1.91
N ILE A 230 11.96 -1.98 -1.50
CA ILE A 230 13.08 -2.36 -0.64
C ILE A 230 12.56 -2.90 0.71
N PHE A 231 11.67 -2.14 1.35
CA PHE A 231 11.06 -2.53 2.62
C PHE A 231 10.14 -3.76 2.44
N VAL A 232 9.24 -3.70 1.45
CA VAL A 232 8.21 -4.73 1.27
C VAL A 232 8.79 -6.09 0.91
N VAL A 233 9.86 -6.12 0.09
CA VAL A 233 10.45 -7.36 -0.42
C VAL A 233 11.65 -7.75 0.43
N PHE A 234 12.68 -6.92 0.46
CA PHE A 234 14.02 -7.34 0.91
C PHE A 234 14.26 -7.18 2.41
N ALA A 235 13.67 -6.18 3.08
CA ALA A 235 13.85 -6.03 4.52
C ALA A 235 13.21 -7.20 5.31
N GLY A 236 11.98 -7.58 4.97
CA GLY A 236 11.33 -8.74 5.57
C GLY A 236 12.00 -10.06 5.21
N PHE A 237 12.42 -10.22 3.94
CA PHE A 237 13.14 -11.40 3.47
C PHE A 237 14.48 -11.59 4.21
N MET A 238 15.27 -10.51 4.38
CA MET A 238 16.52 -10.52 5.16
C MET A 238 16.30 -11.01 6.59
N MET A 239 15.21 -10.61 7.26
CA MET A 239 14.94 -11.04 8.64
C MET A 239 14.77 -12.57 8.73
N VAL A 240 14.17 -13.18 7.70
CA VAL A 240 13.97 -14.63 7.67
C VAL A 240 15.23 -15.36 7.17
N GLU A 241 15.78 -14.94 6.02
CA GLU A 241 16.90 -15.62 5.35
C GLU A 241 18.20 -15.53 6.17
N LYS A 242 18.60 -14.31 6.58
CA LYS A 242 19.89 -14.12 7.31
C LYS A 242 19.77 -14.39 8.81
N PHE A 243 18.67 -13.99 9.43
CA PHE A 243 18.53 -14.04 10.89
C PHE A 243 17.63 -15.17 11.40
N GLY A 244 17.01 -15.95 10.49
CA GLY A 244 16.18 -17.10 10.87
C GLY A 244 14.92 -16.71 11.65
N PHE A 245 14.35 -15.52 11.41
CA PHE A 245 13.13 -15.10 12.11
C PHE A 245 12.00 -16.08 11.84
N GLU A 246 11.38 -16.53 12.91
CA GLU A 246 10.15 -17.30 12.84
C GLU A 246 8.95 -16.39 12.54
N VAL A 247 7.84 -17.00 12.11
CA VAL A 247 6.59 -16.31 11.77
C VAL A 247 6.17 -15.33 12.87
N HIS A 248 6.18 -15.76 14.12
CA HIS A 248 5.73 -14.91 15.24
C HIS A 248 6.67 -13.72 15.49
N GLN A 249 7.98 -13.85 15.25
CA GLN A 249 8.96 -12.78 15.44
C GLN A 249 8.81 -11.71 14.36
N LEU A 250 8.70 -12.12 13.10
CA LEU A 250 8.47 -11.18 11.99
C LEU A 250 7.10 -10.49 12.11
N THR A 251 6.06 -11.25 12.48
CA THR A 251 4.73 -10.68 12.73
C THR A 251 4.73 -9.69 13.90
N ALA A 252 5.56 -9.93 14.93
CA ALA A 252 5.73 -8.97 16.04
C ALA A 252 6.34 -7.65 15.56
N LEU A 253 7.28 -7.64 14.60
CA LEU A 253 7.80 -6.41 14.00
C LEU A 253 6.70 -5.65 13.21
N PHE A 254 5.86 -6.35 12.46
CA PHE A 254 4.72 -5.72 11.80
C PHE A 254 3.71 -5.17 12.82
N LEU A 255 3.48 -5.88 13.91
CA LEU A 255 2.62 -5.40 15.00
C LEU A 255 3.19 -4.13 15.67
N ILE A 256 4.49 -4.10 15.94
CA ILE A 256 5.18 -2.90 16.46
C ILE A 256 5.01 -1.73 15.50
N ASN A 257 5.23 -1.94 14.20
CA ASN A 257 5.02 -0.91 13.18
C ASN A 257 3.58 -0.41 13.13
N LEU A 258 2.59 -1.30 13.25
CA LEU A 258 1.16 -0.93 13.32
C LEU A 258 0.88 -0.04 14.53
N VAL A 259 1.34 -0.45 15.71
CA VAL A 259 1.13 0.31 16.96
C VAL A 259 1.82 1.67 16.89
N ILE A 260 3.08 1.70 16.47
CA ILE A 260 3.82 2.97 16.28
C ILE A 260 3.08 3.88 15.31
N ASN A 261 2.57 3.35 14.19
CA ASN A 261 1.90 4.15 13.18
C ASN A 261 0.60 4.81 13.69
N ILE A 262 -0.12 4.17 14.62
CA ILE A 262 -1.30 4.75 15.25
C ILE A 262 -0.97 6.10 15.93
N PHE A 263 0.19 6.19 16.60
CA PHE A 263 0.65 7.40 17.26
C PHE A 263 1.43 8.34 16.34
N ALA A 264 2.23 7.77 15.44
CA ALA A 264 3.10 8.55 14.54
C ALA A 264 2.32 9.25 13.43
N ALA A 265 1.24 8.66 12.89
CA ALA A 265 0.53 9.25 11.77
C ALA A 265 -0.09 10.63 12.07
N PRO A 266 -0.77 10.88 13.23
CA PRO A 266 -1.21 12.22 13.61
C PRO A 266 -0.04 13.19 13.81
N LEU A 267 1.07 12.70 14.41
CA LEU A 267 2.27 13.51 14.64
C LEU A 267 2.92 13.94 13.32
N PHE A 268 2.98 13.05 12.32
CA PHE A 268 3.45 13.39 10.98
C PHE A 268 2.56 14.43 10.31
N GLY A 269 1.23 14.29 10.43
CA GLY A 269 0.30 15.30 9.94
C GLY A 269 0.55 16.69 10.57
N TYR A 270 0.70 16.73 11.88
CA TYR A 270 1.04 17.96 12.61
C TYR A 270 2.41 18.51 12.17
N PHE A 271 3.43 17.67 12.07
CA PHE A 271 4.77 18.05 11.64
C PHE A 271 4.76 18.66 10.22
N ILE A 272 4.08 18.02 9.26
CA ILE A 272 3.97 18.50 7.88
C ILE A 272 3.23 19.84 7.82
N ALA A 273 2.15 19.98 8.58
CA ALA A 273 1.38 21.21 8.63
C ALA A 273 2.21 22.40 9.20
N HIS A 274 3.07 22.14 10.19
CA HIS A 274 3.83 23.18 10.87
C HIS A 274 5.17 23.50 10.18
N PHE A 275 5.90 22.48 9.73
CA PHE A 275 7.26 22.63 9.16
C PHE A 275 7.29 22.57 7.64
N GLY A 276 6.20 22.20 7.00
CA GLY A 276 6.03 22.11 5.54
C GLY A 276 6.53 20.82 4.91
N GLU A 277 6.03 20.55 3.71
CA GLU A 277 6.26 19.33 2.95
C GLU A 277 7.73 19.11 2.61
N ARG A 278 8.44 20.19 2.22
CA ARG A 278 9.86 20.11 1.86
C ARG A 278 10.70 19.54 3.00
N ARG A 279 10.52 20.03 4.23
CA ARG A 279 11.31 19.56 5.39
C ARG A 279 10.98 18.11 5.72
N ALA A 280 9.71 17.74 5.66
CA ALA A 280 9.27 16.38 5.90
C ALA A 280 9.89 15.39 4.90
N LEU A 281 9.89 15.71 3.60
CA LEU A 281 10.51 14.89 2.56
C LEU A 281 12.04 14.82 2.71
N LEU A 282 12.70 15.92 3.07
CA LEU A 282 14.15 15.90 3.29
C LEU A 282 14.53 15.01 4.48
N ILE A 283 13.77 15.04 5.58
CA ILE A 283 13.98 14.17 6.75
C ILE A 283 13.71 12.72 6.39
N GLU A 284 12.59 12.42 5.69
CA GLU A 284 12.28 11.07 5.20
C GLU A 284 13.45 10.49 4.43
N TYR A 285 13.92 11.21 3.41
CA TYR A 285 14.93 10.65 2.51
C TYR A 285 16.31 10.58 3.14
N SER A 286 16.69 11.55 3.98
CA SER A 286 17.94 11.47 4.74
C SER A 286 17.93 10.29 5.72
N GLY A 287 16.82 10.08 6.43
CA GLY A 287 16.66 8.93 7.33
C GLY A 287 16.71 7.60 6.60
N LEU A 288 16.02 7.48 5.45
CA LEU A 288 16.05 6.27 4.63
C LEU A 288 17.42 5.97 4.03
N ILE A 289 18.21 7.00 3.65
CA ILE A 289 19.62 6.81 3.22
C ILE A 289 20.41 6.13 4.34
N CYS A 290 20.33 6.67 5.56
CA CYS A 290 21.02 6.09 6.72
C CYS A 290 20.56 4.65 7.00
N VAL A 291 19.26 4.40 6.96
CA VAL A 291 18.70 3.06 7.18
C VAL A 291 19.19 2.07 6.12
N PHE A 292 19.13 2.43 4.85
CA PHE A 292 19.55 1.54 3.76
C PHE A 292 21.06 1.29 3.76
N LEU A 293 21.88 2.30 4.06
CA LEU A 293 23.32 2.09 4.24
C LEU A 293 23.60 1.18 5.43
N ALA A 294 22.86 1.34 6.52
CA ALA A 294 23.00 0.46 7.70
C ALA A 294 22.54 -0.99 7.40
N TYR A 295 21.48 -1.21 6.61
CA TYR A 295 21.14 -2.54 6.12
C TYR A 295 22.27 -3.16 5.29
N GLY A 296 22.91 -2.38 4.39
CA GLY A 296 24.11 -2.81 3.68
C GLY A 296 25.24 -3.18 4.64
N GLY A 297 25.43 -2.39 5.70
CA GLY A 297 26.41 -2.63 6.76
C GLY A 297 26.20 -3.93 7.52
N ILE A 298 24.95 -4.40 7.67
CA ILE A 298 24.63 -5.71 8.28
C ILE A 298 25.37 -6.84 7.55
N TYR A 299 25.43 -6.79 6.23
CA TYR A 299 26.10 -7.82 5.43
C TYR A 299 27.61 -7.61 5.33
N LEU A 300 28.08 -6.37 5.36
CA LEU A 300 29.50 -6.05 5.21
C LEU A 300 30.29 -6.20 6.53
N PHE A 301 29.64 -5.93 7.66
CA PHE A 301 30.27 -5.88 8.98
C PHE A 301 29.68 -6.90 9.96
N ASP A 302 28.78 -7.75 9.48
CA ASP A 302 28.08 -8.78 10.25
C ASP A 302 27.39 -8.24 11.52
N TRP A 303 26.70 -7.10 11.37
CA TRP A 303 25.96 -6.51 12.48
C TRP A 303 24.76 -7.38 12.89
N GLY A 304 24.47 -7.38 14.20
CA GLY A 304 23.53 -8.31 14.80
C GLY A 304 22.05 -7.98 14.56
N VAL A 305 21.23 -8.95 14.90
CA VAL A 305 19.77 -8.97 14.70
C VAL A 305 19.01 -7.81 15.35
N VAL A 306 19.49 -7.32 16.53
CA VAL A 306 18.86 -6.20 17.22
C VAL A 306 18.88 -4.92 16.37
N LEU A 307 20.02 -4.67 15.72
CA LEU A 307 20.14 -3.53 14.80
C LEU A 307 19.22 -3.72 13.59
N ALA A 308 19.18 -4.92 12.99
CA ALA A 308 18.31 -5.23 11.87
C ALA A 308 16.83 -4.97 12.20
N ALA A 309 16.36 -5.45 13.37
CA ALA A 309 15.00 -5.22 13.85
C ALA A 309 14.71 -3.73 14.09
N THR A 310 15.68 -3.01 14.66
CA THR A 310 15.57 -1.56 14.87
C THR A 310 15.47 -0.81 13.54
N LEU A 311 16.29 -1.16 12.55
CA LEU A 311 16.25 -0.58 11.23
C LEU A 311 14.92 -0.88 10.52
N PHE A 312 14.36 -2.08 10.72
CA PHE A 312 13.05 -2.44 10.17
C PHE A 312 11.93 -1.52 10.67
N VAL A 313 11.96 -1.17 11.94
CA VAL A 313 11.01 -0.21 12.53
C VAL A 313 11.28 1.22 12.05
N LEU A 314 12.55 1.64 12.01
CA LEU A 314 12.93 2.98 11.54
C LEU A 314 12.59 3.21 10.06
N ASP A 315 12.78 2.20 9.20
CA ASP A 315 12.41 2.26 7.78
C ASP A 315 10.92 2.59 7.64
N HIS A 316 10.07 1.83 8.34
CA HIS A 316 8.62 2.05 8.33
C HIS A 316 8.24 3.44 8.87
N LEU A 317 8.90 3.88 9.93
CA LEU A 317 8.67 5.19 10.55
C LEU A 317 9.01 6.33 9.59
N PHE A 318 10.21 6.33 9.00
CA PHE A 318 10.59 7.36 8.03
C PHE A 318 9.68 7.36 6.80
N PHE A 319 9.33 6.17 6.31
CA PHE A 319 8.42 6.04 5.18
C PHE A 319 7.02 6.61 5.44
N GLY A 320 6.58 6.70 6.70
CA GLY A 320 5.32 7.35 7.10
C GLY A 320 5.25 8.83 6.72
N LEU A 321 6.41 9.55 6.66
CA LEU A 321 6.49 10.95 6.25
C LEU A 321 6.14 11.18 4.77
N ARG A 322 6.08 10.13 3.94
CA ARG A 322 5.65 10.23 2.52
C ARG A 322 4.28 10.87 2.34
N THR A 323 3.48 10.96 3.41
CA THR A 323 2.22 11.71 3.41
C THR A 323 2.43 13.16 2.95
N ALA A 324 3.63 13.73 3.19
CA ALA A 324 4.02 15.04 2.68
C ALA A 324 3.97 15.13 1.13
N LEU A 325 4.19 14.03 0.42
CA LEU A 325 4.09 14.02 -1.04
C LEU A 325 2.65 14.19 -1.52
N LYS A 326 1.67 13.65 -0.78
CA LYS A 326 0.24 13.84 -1.08
C LYS A 326 -0.19 15.29 -0.82
N THR A 327 0.22 15.88 0.32
CA THR A 327 -0.12 17.26 0.67
C THR A 327 0.61 18.27 -0.22
N TYR A 328 1.85 17.97 -0.63
CA TYR A 328 2.56 18.75 -1.64
C TYR A 328 1.77 18.82 -2.95
N PHE A 329 1.32 17.66 -3.47
CA PHE A 329 0.53 17.64 -4.69
C PHE A 329 -0.80 18.39 -4.52
N GLN A 330 -1.50 18.22 -3.41
CA GLN A 330 -2.75 18.94 -3.13
C GLN A 330 -2.58 20.47 -3.16
N LYS A 331 -1.43 20.98 -2.70
CA LYS A 331 -1.14 22.43 -2.69
C LYS A 331 -0.80 23.00 -4.06
N ILE A 332 -0.17 22.22 -4.94
CA ILE A 332 0.24 22.68 -6.26
C ILE A 332 -0.78 22.43 -7.36
N SER A 333 -1.74 21.53 -7.12
CA SER A 333 -2.72 21.12 -8.13
C SER A 333 -3.91 22.05 -8.19
N SER A 334 -4.46 22.24 -9.40
CA SER A 334 -5.81 22.76 -9.56
C SER A 334 -6.83 21.69 -9.16
N PRO A 335 -8.00 22.06 -8.61
CA PRO A 335 -9.03 21.11 -8.15
C PRO A 335 -9.44 20.08 -9.23
N GLU A 336 -9.51 20.50 -10.48
CA GLU A 336 -9.86 19.67 -11.64
C GLU A 336 -8.79 18.63 -12.00
N ASP A 337 -7.51 18.88 -11.65
CA ASP A 337 -6.38 17.99 -11.95
C ASP A 337 -6.14 16.93 -10.84
N ILE A 338 -6.75 17.07 -9.65
CA ILE A 338 -6.45 16.22 -8.50
C ILE A 338 -6.70 14.75 -8.79
N ALA A 339 -7.92 14.38 -9.16
CA ALA A 339 -8.28 12.98 -9.38
C ALA A 339 -7.60 12.37 -10.62
N PRO A 340 -7.57 13.03 -11.80
CA PRO A 340 -6.88 12.48 -12.96
C PRO A 340 -5.38 12.29 -12.76
N THR A 341 -4.73 13.23 -12.10
CA THR A 341 -3.28 13.16 -11.84
C THR A 341 -2.95 12.14 -10.75
N ALA A 342 -3.81 11.97 -9.73
CA ALA A 342 -3.62 10.94 -8.71
C ALA A 342 -3.65 9.53 -9.31
N ALA A 343 -4.53 9.27 -10.28
CA ALA A 343 -4.58 8.00 -11.00
C ALA A 343 -3.29 7.72 -11.78
N ILE A 344 -2.77 8.73 -12.50
CA ILE A 344 -1.48 8.63 -13.21
C ILE A 344 -0.32 8.42 -12.23
N ALA A 345 -0.31 9.16 -11.12
CA ALA A 345 0.74 9.04 -10.11
C ALA A 345 0.78 7.64 -9.49
N LEU A 346 -0.37 7.01 -9.29
CA LEU A 346 -0.46 5.62 -8.86
C LEU A 346 0.17 4.68 -9.90
N THR A 347 -0.17 4.83 -11.17
CA THR A 347 0.42 4.05 -12.27
C THR A 347 1.94 4.23 -12.32
N ILE A 348 2.44 5.48 -12.22
CA ILE A 348 3.88 5.78 -12.20
C ILE A 348 4.57 5.10 -11.02
N ASN A 349 3.94 5.08 -9.83
CA ASN A 349 4.46 4.40 -8.65
C ASN A 349 4.61 2.89 -8.90
N HIS A 350 3.64 2.27 -9.58
CA HIS A 350 3.68 0.84 -9.92
C HIS A 350 4.66 0.49 -11.05
N ILE A 351 5.00 1.41 -11.95
CA ILE A 351 6.02 1.15 -12.99
C ILE A 351 7.35 0.77 -12.34
N ALA A 352 7.82 1.57 -11.37
CA ALA A 352 9.05 1.24 -10.64
C ALA A 352 8.91 -0.07 -9.84
N ALA A 353 7.73 -0.29 -9.27
CA ALA A 353 7.44 -1.47 -8.45
C ALA A 353 7.40 -2.79 -9.24
N ILE A 354 7.13 -2.77 -10.54
CA ILE A 354 7.16 -3.97 -11.39
C ILE A 354 8.60 -4.39 -11.68
N PHE A 355 9.44 -3.46 -12.12
CA PHE A 355 10.77 -3.83 -12.62
C PHE A 355 11.80 -4.01 -11.49
N LEU A 356 11.69 -3.23 -10.42
CA LEU A 356 12.72 -3.17 -9.41
C LEU A 356 12.89 -4.47 -8.60
N PRO A 357 11.81 -5.16 -8.15
CA PRO A 357 11.98 -6.38 -7.36
C PRO A 357 12.75 -7.48 -8.08
N VAL A 358 12.46 -7.75 -9.34
CA VAL A 358 13.18 -8.78 -10.10
C VAL A 358 14.65 -8.38 -10.32
N LEU A 359 14.93 -7.10 -10.64
CA LEU A 359 16.31 -6.64 -10.85
C LEU A 359 17.12 -6.70 -9.55
N LEU A 360 16.54 -6.26 -8.44
CA LEU A 360 17.18 -6.32 -7.14
C LEU A 360 17.26 -7.77 -6.60
N GLY A 361 16.31 -8.64 -6.95
CA GLY A 361 16.36 -10.05 -6.62
C GLY A 361 17.54 -10.75 -7.29
N LEU A 362 17.77 -10.49 -8.58
CA LEU A 362 18.98 -10.97 -9.29
C LEU A 362 20.27 -10.39 -8.67
N LEU A 363 20.24 -9.13 -8.25
CA LEU A 363 21.37 -8.49 -7.59
C LEU A 363 21.60 -9.07 -6.18
N TRP A 364 20.56 -9.53 -5.49
CA TRP A 364 20.63 -10.19 -4.18
C TRP A 364 21.50 -11.45 -4.23
N LEU A 365 21.41 -12.24 -5.32
CA LEU A 365 22.24 -13.41 -5.52
C LEU A 365 23.74 -13.08 -5.64
N VAL A 366 24.07 -11.87 -6.10
CA VAL A 366 25.46 -11.40 -6.18
C VAL A 366 25.90 -10.87 -4.81
N SER A 367 25.12 -9.98 -4.22
CA SER A 367 25.38 -9.41 -2.88
C SER A 367 24.16 -8.69 -2.34
N PRO A 368 23.56 -9.16 -1.24
CA PRO A 368 22.50 -8.42 -0.55
C PRO A 368 22.90 -7.01 -0.11
N ALA A 369 24.18 -6.80 0.25
CA ALA A 369 24.69 -5.47 0.61
C ALA A 369 24.52 -4.47 -0.55
N ILE A 370 24.79 -4.89 -1.79
CA ILE A 370 24.67 -4.01 -2.96
C ILE A 370 23.21 -3.62 -3.19
N VAL A 371 22.25 -4.49 -2.94
CA VAL A 371 20.81 -4.17 -3.03
C VAL A 371 20.47 -2.98 -2.13
N PHE A 372 20.95 -2.99 -0.89
CA PHE A 372 20.70 -1.89 0.05
C PHE A 372 21.50 -0.62 -0.29
N ILE A 373 22.69 -0.74 -0.87
CA ILE A 373 23.45 0.42 -1.38
C ILE A 373 22.71 1.07 -2.56
N VAL A 374 22.17 0.28 -3.48
CA VAL A 374 21.30 0.77 -4.58
C VAL A 374 20.05 1.44 -4.01
N ALA A 375 19.45 0.88 -2.96
CA ALA A 375 18.33 1.50 -2.24
C ALA A 375 18.69 2.88 -1.67
N ALA A 376 19.87 2.98 -1.03
CA ALA A 376 20.39 4.25 -0.52
C ALA A 376 20.63 5.27 -1.64
N PHE A 377 21.12 4.84 -2.80
CA PHE A 377 21.27 5.69 -3.98
C PHE A 377 19.91 6.19 -4.51
N ILE A 378 18.90 5.33 -4.58
CA ILE A 378 17.54 5.75 -4.97
C ILE A 378 16.97 6.76 -3.97
N ALA A 379 17.21 6.56 -2.66
CA ALA A 379 16.81 7.52 -1.63
C ALA A 379 17.58 8.84 -1.76
N PHE A 380 18.86 8.80 -2.11
CA PHE A 380 19.66 9.99 -2.38
C PHE A 380 19.14 10.77 -3.60
N LEU A 381 18.78 10.12 -4.68
CA LEU A 381 18.12 10.77 -5.83
C LEU A 381 16.81 11.43 -5.40
N SER A 382 16.04 10.76 -4.53
CA SER A 382 14.80 11.33 -3.97
C SER A 382 15.09 12.57 -3.11
N LEU A 383 16.18 12.57 -2.34
CA LEU A 383 16.62 13.72 -1.54
C LEU A 383 16.99 14.92 -2.43
N LEU A 384 17.72 14.67 -3.52
CA LEU A 384 18.05 15.70 -4.51
C LEU A 384 16.79 16.31 -5.12
N LEU A 385 15.83 15.48 -5.55
CA LEU A 385 14.57 15.98 -6.09
C LEU A 385 13.73 16.70 -5.03
N ALA A 386 13.69 16.23 -3.79
CA ALA A 386 12.97 16.91 -2.70
C ALA A 386 13.57 18.29 -2.38
N SER A 387 14.86 18.47 -2.60
CA SER A 387 15.50 19.79 -2.45
C SER A 387 14.95 20.84 -3.44
N LEU A 388 14.37 20.39 -4.58
CA LEU A 388 13.71 21.23 -5.57
C LEU A 388 12.26 21.59 -5.22
N VAL A 389 11.67 20.98 -4.21
CA VAL A 389 10.35 21.35 -3.70
C VAL A 389 10.43 22.75 -3.08
N PRO A 390 9.57 23.70 -3.47
CA PRO A 390 9.56 25.02 -2.88
C PRO A 390 9.26 24.98 -1.37
N ARG A 391 9.76 25.98 -0.63
CA ARG A 391 9.45 26.10 0.81
C ARG A 391 7.95 26.32 1.07
N PHE A 392 7.29 27.02 0.15
CA PHE A 392 5.86 27.26 0.12
C PHE A 392 5.30 26.83 -1.23
N PRO A 393 4.97 25.52 -1.40
CA PRO A 393 4.44 25.02 -2.65
C PRO A 393 3.01 25.52 -2.86
N VAL A 394 2.76 26.09 -4.02
CA VAL A 394 1.42 26.56 -4.47
C VAL A 394 1.33 26.39 -5.98
N ALA A 395 0.12 26.46 -6.52
CA ALA A 395 -0.07 26.48 -7.98
C ALA A 395 0.69 27.65 -8.61
N GLY A 396 1.53 27.35 -9.61
CA GLY A 396 2.44 28.30 -10.25
C GLY A 396 3.85 28.35 -9.60
N ASN A 397 4.07 27.72 -8.47
CA ASN A 397 5.35 27.55 -7.81
C ASN A 397 5.52 26.08 -7.41
N GLU A 398 5.42 25.17 -8.40
CA GLU A 398 5.45 23.73 -8.21
C GLU A 398 6.88 23.21 -7.93
N ALA A 399 7.90 23.80 -8.57
CA ALA A 399 9.29 23.39 -8.37
C ALA A 399 10.22 24.62 -8.50
N LEU A 400 11.32 24.63 -7.74
CA LEU A 400 12.28 25.75 -7.75
C LEU A 400 12.87 26.02 -9.15
N LEU A 401 13.01 25.00 -9.99
CA LEU A 401 13.51 25.15 -11.37
C LEU A 401 12.50 25.80 -12.31
N THR A 402 11.21 25.74 -12.02
CA THR A 402 10.14 26.33 -12.84
C THR A 402 9.73 27.73 -12.37
N SER A 403 10.09 28.14 -11.18
CA SER A 403 9.70 29.42 -10.57
C SER A 403 10.33 30.66 -11.23
N LYS A 404 11.37 30.51 -12.06
CA LYS A 404 12.04 31.63 -12.73
C LYS A 404 11.18 32.39 -13.75
N THR A 405 10.08 31.81 -14.20
CA THR A 405 9.18 32.46 -15.17
C THR A 405 8.14 33.38 -14.50
N TYR A 406 7.81 33.16 -13.23
CA TYR A 406 6.76 33.90 -12.51
C TYR A 406 7.22 35.20 -11.84
N SER A 407 8.52 35.36 -11.58
CA SER A 407 9.06 36.59 -10.97
C SER A 407 9.00 37.80 -11.92
N LYS A 408 8.87 37.59 -13.24
CA LYS A 408 8.77 38.68 -14.22
C LYS A 408 7.38 39.34 -14.33
N TYR A 409 6.34 38.72 -13.78
CA TYR A 409 4.96 39.24 -13.89
C TYR A 409 4.42 39.91 -12.61
N LYS A 410 5.17 39.95 -11.50
CA LYS A 410 4.76 40.60 -10.25
C LYS A 410 5.39 41.95 -9.96
N VAL A 411 6.10 42.58 -10.92
CA VAL A 411 6.69 43.94 -10.78
C VAL A 411 5.86 44.95 -11.57
N GLY A 412 4.60 44.70 -11.82
CA GLY A 412 3.73 45.61 -12.57
C GLY A 412 2.29 45.63 -12.09
N GLN A 413 2.06 45.69 -10.77
CA GLN A 413 0.77 46.14 -10.20
C GLN A 413 1.03 46.83 -8.86
#